data_2ecafd7b91e5f0cc63d7ef2ad35916b3
#
_entry.id   2ecafd7b91e5f0cc63d7ef2ad35916b3
#
_cell.length_a   1.000
_cell.length_b   1.000
_cell.length_c   1.000
_cell.angle_alpha   90.00
_cell.angle_beta   90.00
_cell.angle_gamma   90.00
#
_symmetry.space_group_name_H-M   'P 1'
#
loop_
_entity.id
_entity.type
_entity.pdbx_description
1 polymer ?
#
loop_
_entity_poly.entity_id
_entity_poly.type
_entity_poly.pdbx_seq_one_letter_code
_entity_poly.pdbx_strand_id
1 'polypeptide(L)'
;MLTGAFGGILNSTQSFLGVIFAHFLYGNADRMTPAKLLGCVLGFAGVLIGTLGNHGSGSSWGIFCMLLATVIFTLSGPWNKAVTKKADSFAVCFINLFVGGAALFVLGTALGGHLGSVNPLGILVLLYLAFICGAGYLLWALLMKNNPVSRIAIFGFVNPVVNVLLSAVLNGEPLFRWQYLAALVFVCVGIWLVNKAPAKKEDK
;
A
#
# COMPACT_ATOMS: atom_id res chain seq x y z
N MET A 1 -2.49 19.68 -8.21
CA MET A 1 -1.69 18.47 -7.89
C MET A 1 -2.05 18.05 -6.47
N LEU A 2 -2.18 16.75 -6.20
CA LEU A 2 -2.36 16.23 -4.84
C LEU A 2 -1.04 16.42 -4.06
N THR A 3 -1.13 16.97 -2.84
CA THR A 3 0.05 17.02 -1.97
C THR A 3 0.40 15.61 -1.48
N GLY A 4 1.69 15.34 -1.27
CA GLY A 4 2.16 14.01 -0.85
C GLY A 4 1.51 13.51 0.44
N ALA A 5 1.25 14.40 1.41
CA ALA A 5 0.57 14.07 2.66
C ALA A 5 -0.88 13.61 2.44
N PHE A 6 -1.63 14.32 1.60
CA PHE A 6 -3.01 13.95 1.29
C PHE A 6 -3.08 12.63 0.48
N GLY A 7 -2.14 12.44 -0.44
CA GLY A 7 -1.94 11.16 -1.11
C GLY A 7 -1.65 10.00 -0.16
N GLY A 8 -0.85 10.24 0.89
CA GLY A 8 -0.57 9.27 1.95
C GLY A 8 -1.83 8.85 2.72
N ILE A 9 -2.73 9.79 3.05
CA ILE A 9 -4.02 9.49 3.71
C ILE A 9 -4.89 8.60 2.80
N LEU A 10 -5.04 9.00 1.55
CA LEU A 10 -5.84 8.22 0.59
C LEU A 10 -5.26 6.82 0.40
N ASN A 11 -3.93 6.69 0.33
CA ASN A 11 -3.28 5.39 0.18
C ASN A 11 -3.44 4.51 1.44
N SER A 12 -3.52 5.08 2.64
CA SER A 12 -3.76 4.31 3.87
C SER A 12 -5.16 3.69 3.94
N THR A 13 -6.12 4.22 3.17
CA THR A 13 -7.44 3.61 2.98
C THR A 13 -7.33 2.19 2.40
N GLN A 14 -6.28 1.90 1.63
CA GLN A 14 -5.94 0.57 1.13
C GLN A 14 -5.85 -0.48 2.25
N SER A 15 -5.19 -0.14 3.35
CA SER A 15 -5.02 -1.07 4.48
C SER A 15 -6.35 -1.42 5.14
N PHE A 16 -7.23 -0.42 5.29
CA PHE A 16 -8.58 -0.61 5.81
C PHE A 16 -9.42 -1.46 4.87
N LEU A 17 -9.45 -1.11 3.57
CA LEU A 17 -10.15 -1.88 2.55
C LEU A 17 -9.61 -3.31 2.44
N GLY A 18 -8.30 -3.51 2.59
CA GLY A 18 -7.67 -4.83 2.56
C GLY A 18 -8.19 -5.76 3.64
N VAL A 19 -8.42 -5.26 4.85
CA VAL A 19 -9.01 -6.03 5.94
C VAL A 19 -10.49 -6.33 5.69
N ILE A 20 -11.23 -5.35 5.15
CA ILE A 20 -12.65 -5.54 4.80
C ILE A 20 -12.78 -6.59 3.69
N PHE A 21 -12.04 -6.44 2.59
CA PHE A 21 -12.11 -7.37 1.45
C PHE A 21 -11.61 -8.77 1.83
N ALA A 22 -10.63 -8.88 2.73
CA ALA A 22 -10.23 -10.18 3.26
C ALA A 22 -11.40 -10.90 3.95
N HIS A 23 -12.23 -10.18 4.70
CA HIS A 23 -13.42 -10.75 5.32
C HIS A 23 -14.44 -11.24 4.29
N PHE A 24 -14.75 -10.42 3.27
CA PHE A 24 -15.74 -10.78 2.26
C PHE A 24 -15.28 -11.93 1.35
N LEU A 25 -13.99 -11.97 1.00
CA LEU A 25 -13.44 -12.92 0.04
C LEU A 25 -13.03 -14.26 0.69
N TYR A 26 -12.56 -14.22 1.94
CA TYR A 26 -12.09 -15.41 2.65
C TYR A 26 -13.03 -15.85 3.79
N GLY A 27 -14.07 -15.08 4.09
CA GLY A 27 -15.13 -15.43 5.04
C GLY A 27 -14.59 -15.98 6.36
N ASN A 28 -14.82 -17.28 6.60
CA ASN A 28 -14.44 -17.93 7.85
C ASN A 28 -12.92 -18.03 8.09
N ALA A 29 -12.10 -18.03 7.06
CA ALA A 29 -10.64 -18.14 7.18
C ALA A 29 -9.98 -16.83 7.62
N ASP A 30 -10.58 -15.67 7.27
CA ASP A 30 -10.04 -14.35 7.64
C ASP A 30 -11.15 -13.40 8.13
N ARG A 31 -11.93 -13.88 9.13
CA ARG A 31 -13.07 -13.13 9.69
C ARG A 31 -12.65 -11.79 10.27
N MET A 32 -13.50 -10.79 10.06
CA MET A 32 -13.43 -9.51 10.76
C MET A 32 -13.73 -9.76 12.25
N THR A 33 -12.74 -9.53 13.09
CA THR A 33 -12.90 -9.56 14.54
C THR A 33 -12.93 -8.12 15.07
N PRO A 34 -13.54 -7.86 16.24
CA PRO A 34 -13.50 -6.53 16.86
C PRO A 34 -12.07 -5.98 17.02
N ALA A 35 -11.10 -6.87 17.30
CA ALA A 35 -9.70 -6.50 17.40
C ALA A 35 -9.11 -6.02 16.06
N LYS A 36 -9.46 -6.66 14.93
CA LYS A 36 -9.06 -6.22 13.59
C LYS A 36 -9.68 -4.88 13.23
N LEU A 37 -10.96 -4.69 13.55
CA LEU A 37 -11.66 -3.43 13.31
C LEU A 37 -11.02 -2.28 14.13
N LEU A 38 -10.82 -2.50 15.43
CA LEU A 38 -10.14 -1.53 16.30
C LEU A 38 -8.72 -1.22 15.82
N GLY A 39 -7.95 -2.24 15.41
CA GLY A 39 -6.61 -2.04 14.86
C GLY A 39 -6.61 -1.20 13.59
N CYS A 40 -7.57 -1.41 12.69
CA CYS A 40 -7.73 -0.59 11.49
C CYS A 40 -8.10 0.86 11.82
N VAL A 41 -9.04 1.07 12.74
CA VAL A 41 -9.46 2.41 13.17
C VAL A 41 -8.28 3.15 13.83
N LEU A 42 -7.52 2.50 14.70
CA LEU A 42 -6.35 3.08 15.32
C LEU A 42 -5.25 3.40 14.31
N GLY A 43 -4.95 2.48 13.39
CA GLY A 43 -3.98 2.71 12.32
C GLY A 43 -4.36 3.90 11.44
N PHE A 44 -5.63 4.01 11.06
CA PHE A 44 -6.14 5.13 10.27
C PHE A 44 -6.12 6.45 11.06
N ALA A 45 -6.51 6.43 12.34
CA ALA A 45 -6.41 7.59 13.21
C ALA A 45 -4.96 8.08 13.36
N GLY A 46 -4.00 7.15 13.48
CA GLY A 46 -2.56 7.47 13.50
C GLY A 46 -2.11 8.21 12.24
N VAL A 47 -2.56 7.74 11.07
CA VAL A 47 -2.25 8.42 9.79
C VAL A 47 -2.86 9.81 9.74
N LEU A 48 -4.11 9.97 10.15
CA LEU A 48 -4.77 11.29 10.22
C LEU A 48 -4.00 12.24 11.13
N ILE A 49 -3.61 11.79 12.33
CA ILE A 49 -2.82 12.60 13.28
C ILE A 49 -1.47 13.01 12.67
N GLY A 50 -0.76 12.08 12.04
CA GLY A 50 0.54 12.35 11.42
C GLY A 50 0.48 13.32 10.25
N THR A 51 -0.68 13.44 9.62
CA THR A 51 -0.90 14.36 8.49
C THR A 51 -1.57 15.68 8.88
N LEU A 52 -1.93 15.86 10.15
CA LEU A 52 -2.45 17.12 10.68
C LEU A 52 -1.45 18.27 10.46
N GLY A 53 -1.93 19.34 9.85
CA GLY A 53 -1.11 20.50 9.51
C GLY A 53 -0.55 20.51 8.08
N ASN A 54 -0.69 19.43 7.34
CA ASN A 54 -0.39 19.37 5.92
C ASN A 54 -1.67 19.63 5.12
N HIS A 55 -1.96 20.89 4.83
CA HIS A 55 -3.13 21.29 4.02
C HIS A 55 -2.90 20.90 2.55
N GLY A 56 -3.42 19.73 2.17
CA GLY A 56 -3.42 19.29 0.78
C GLY A 56 -4.71 19.69 0.08
N SER A 57 -4.63 20.53 -0.93
CA SER A 57 -5.72 20.69 -1.88
C SER A 57 -5.55 19.74 -3.05
N GLY A 58 -6.59 19.00 -3.40
CA GLY A 58 -6.61 18.12 -4.55
C GLY A 58 -7.82 18.39 -5.42
N SER A 59 -7.67 18.24 -6.74
CA SER A 59 -8.81 18.23 -7.65
C SER A 59 -9.74 17.06 -7.28
N SER A 60 -11.06 17.31 -7.24
CA SER A 60 -12.05 16.25 -6.95
C SER A 60 -11.91 15.05 -7.89
N TRP A 61 -11.55 15.30 -9.14
CA TRP A 61 -11.26 14.25 -10.13
C TRP A 61 -10.02 13.43 -9.77
N GLY A 62 -8.94 14.07 -9.30
CA GLY A 62 -7.74 13.38 -8.84
C GLY A 62 -8.00 12.51 -7.61
N ILE A 63 -8.83 12.97 -6.67
CA ILE A 63 -9.24 12.20 -5.50
C ILE A 63 -10.04 10.96 -5.93
N PHE A 64 -11.00 11.14 -6.84
CA PHE A 64 -11.80 10.02 -7.37
C PHE A 64 -10.93 8.96 -8.05
N CYS A 65 -10.03 9.36 -8.96
CA CYS A 65 -9.11 8.45 -9.64
C CYS A 65 -8.20 7.70 -8.64
N MET A 66 -7.72 8.38 -7.61
CA MET A 66 -6.85 7.77 -6.61
C MET A 66 -7.61 6.78 -5.72
N LEU A 67 -8.83 7.09 -5.32
CA LEU A 67 -9.70 6.15 -4.57
C LEU A 67 -10.03 4.92 -5.42
N LEU A 68 -10.38 5.11 -6.70
CA LEU A 68 -10.64 4.01 -7.62
C LEU A 68 -9.41 3.11 -7.80
N ALA A 69 -8.23 3.71 -8.00
CA ALA A 69 -6.99 2.98 -8.08
C ALA A 69 -6.68 2.19 -6.79
N THR A 70 -6.96 2.79 -5.63
CA THR A 70 -6.78 2.15 -4.31
C THR A 70 -7.69 0.93 -4.15
N VAL A 71 -8.94 1.03 -4.57
CA VAL A 71 -9.90 -0.09 -4.53
C VAL A 71 -9.43 -1.23 -5.44
N ILE A 72 -9.08 -0.92 -6.70
CA ILE A 72 -8.60 -1.91 -7.69
C ILE A 72 -7.32 -2.58 -7.18
N PHE A 73 -6.37 -1.79 -6.68
CA PHE A 73 -5.12 -2.32 -6.14
C PHE A 73 -5.36 -3.24 -4.93
N THR A 74 -6.25 -2.86 -4.04
CA THR A 74 -6.57 -3.66 -2.85
C THR A 74 -7.23 -4.98 -3.21
N LEU A 75 -8.13 -5.00 -4.21
CA LEU A 75 -8.73 -6.21 -4.72
C LEU A 75 -7.73 -7.13 -5.41
N SER A 76 -6.67 -6.59 -6.00
CA SER A 76 -5.63 -7.39 -6.63
C SER A 76 -4.85 -8.28 -5.64
N GLY A 77 -4.75 -7.89 -4.37
CA GLY A 77 -4.03 -8.64 -3.34
C GLY A 77 -4.60 -10.05 -3.10
N PRO A 78 -5.88 -10.19 -2.74
CA PRO A 78 -6.54 -11.49 -2.61
C PRO A 78 -6.50 -12.32 -3.89
N TRP A 79 -6.69 -11.70 -5.05
CA TRP A 79 -6.57 -12.35 -6.35
C TRP A 79 -5.17 -12.92 -6.58
N ASN A 80 -4.15 -12.10 -6.35
CA ASN A 80 -2.76 -12.50 -6.46
C ASN A 80 -2.42 -13.66 -5.50
N LYS A 81 -2.95 -13.64 -4.27
CA LYS A 81 -2.81 -14.75 -3.32
C LYS A 81 -3.42 -16.04 -3.87
N ALA A 82 -4.61 -15.98 -4.47
CA ALA A 82 -5.28 -17.16 -5.03
C ALA A 82 -4.48 -17.78 -6.19
N VAL A 83 -3.89 -16.95 -7.04
CA VAL A 83 -3.07 -17.41 -8.18
C VAL A 83 -1.71 -17.95 -7.69
N THR A 84 -1.03 -17.27 -6.78
CA THR A 84 0.29 -17.68 -6.27
C THR A 84 0.25 -18.93 -5.39
N LYS A 85 -0.92 -19.31 -4.87
CA LYS A 85 -1.09 -20.62 -4.24
C LYS A 85 -0.98 -21.78 -5.25
N LYS A 86 -1.36 -21.56 -6.51
CA LYS A 86 -1.40 -22.58 -7.58
C LYS A 86 -0.22 -22.51 -8.54
N ALA A 87 0.49 -21.39 -8.57
CA ALA A 87 1.58 -21.14 -9.48
C ALA A 87 2.81 -20.61 -8.72
N ASP A 88 3.96 -20.63 -9.38
CA ASP A 88 5.16 -20.03 -8.82
C ASP A 88 5.00 -18.52 -8.65
N SER A 89 5.28 -18.02 -7.44
CA SER A 89 5.12 -16.62 -7.11
C SER A 89 5.99 -15.70 -7.97
N PHE A 90 7.17 -16.18 -8.36
CA PHE A 90 8.08 -15.42 -9.21
C PHE A 90 7.49 -15.24 -10.61
N ALA A 91 7.00 -16.32 -11.21
CA ALA A 91 6.38 -16.28 -12.54
C ALA A 91 5.13 -15.38 -12.56
N VAL A 92 4.29 -15.48 -11.54
CA VAL A 92 3.08 -14.64 -11.42
C VAL A 92 3.45 -13.15 -11.30
N CYS A 93 4.44 -12.81 -10.47
CA CYS A 93 4.91 -11.43 -10.33
C CYS A 93 5.52 -10.90 -11.62
N PHE A 94 6.34 -11.72 -12.30
CA PHE A 94 6.95 -11.34 -13.58
C PHE A 94 5.87 -11.04 -14.64
N ILE A 95 4.90 -11.95 -14.81
CA ILE A 95 3.82 -11.76 -15.78
C ILE A 95 2.99 -10.51 -15.45
N ASN A 96 2.61 -10.31 -14.19
CA ASN A 96 1.83 -9.16 -13.77
C ASN A 96 2.56 -7.83 -14.05
N LEU A 97 3.84 -7.74 -13.69
CA LEU A 97 4.64 -6.53 -13.90
C LEU A 97 4.94 -6.31 -15.40
N PHE A 98 5.23 -7.38 -16.14
CA PHE A 98 5.53 -7.29 -17.57
C PHE A 98 4.30 -6.89 -18.37
N VAL A 99 3.17 -7.59 -18.19
CA VAL A 99 1.93 -7.30 -18.92
C VAL A 99 1.37 -5.94 -18.52
N GLY A 100 1.34 -5.63 -17.21
CA GLY A 100 0.89 -4.33 -16.71
C GLY A 100 1.78 -3.18 -17.18
N GLY A 101 3.10 -3.36 -17.16
CA GLY A 101 4.07 -2.37 -17.66
C GLY A 101 3.96 -2.16 -19.17
N ALA A 102 3.83 -3.24 -19.95
CA ALA A 102 3.63 -3.16 -21.40
C ALA A 102 2.31 -2.44 -21.75
N ALA A 103 1.22 -2.76 -21.05
CA ALA A 103 -0.06 -2.08 -21.25
C ALA A 103 0.03 -0.57 -20.94
N LEU A 104 0.69 -0.20 -19.83
CA LEU A 104 0.90 1.20 -19.47
C LEU A 104 1.80 1.92 -20.47
N PHE A 105 2.82 1.25 -20.98
CA PHE A 105 3.71 1.82 -22.01
C PHE A 105 2.94 2.13 -23.30
N VAL A 106 2.14 1.15 -23.78
CA VAL A 106 1.31 1.32 -24.98
C VAL A 106 0.29 2.45 -24.78
N LEU A 107 -0.41 2.47 -23.64
CA LEU A 107 -1.38 3.53 -23.34
C LEU A 107 -0.68 4.90 -23.21
N GLY A 108 0.46 4.97 -22.56
CA GLY A 108 1.22 6.21 -22.41
C GLY A 108 1.66 6.80 -23.74
N THR A 109 2.17 5.96 -24.65
CA THR A 109 2.57 6.41 -26.00
C THR A 109 1.36 6.79 -26.86
N ALA A 110 0.24 6.05 -26.75
CA ALA A 110 -0.98 6.37 -27.47
C ALA A 110 -1.61 7.70 -27.02
N LEU A 111 -1.43 8.08 -25.75
CA LEU A 111 -1.88 9.36 -25.18
C LEU A 111 -0.89 10.52 -25.42
N GLY A 112 0.12 10.32 -26.28
CA GLY A 112 1.08 11.35 -26.65
C GLY A 112 2.25 11.51 -25.67
N GLY A 113 2.49 10.53 -24.82
CA GLY A 113 3.67 10.49 -23.95
C GLY A 113 4.95 10.35 -24.78
N HIS A 114 5.94 11.19 -24.51
CA HIS A 114 7.24 11.14 -25.16
C HIS A 114 8.31 10.78 -24.13
N LEU A 115 9.21 9.88 -24.52
CA LEU A 115 10.47 9.68 -23.80
C LEU A 115 11.31 10.95 -24.02
N GLY A 116 11.53 11.72 -22.95
CA GLY A 116 12.41 12.87 -22.97
C GLY A 116 13.86 12.49 -23.27
N SER A 117 14.78 13.46 -23.28
CA SER A 117 16.21 13.19 -23.46
C SER A 117 16.71 12.22 -22.38
N VAL A 118 17.20 11.07 -22.83
CA VAL A 118 17.64 10.01 -21.94
C VAL A 118 19.04 10.31 -21.44
N ASN A 119 19.20 10.70 -20.17
CA ASN A 119 20.50 10.87 -19.53
C ASN A 119 20.95 9.54 -18.92
N PRO A 120 22.26 9.15 -18.99
CA PRO A 120 22.78 7.94 -18.35
C PRO A 120 22.41 7.80 -16.87
N LEU A 121 22.43 8.90 -16.11
CA LEU A 121 21.97 8.92 -14.72
C LEU A 121 20.48 8.56 -14.59
N GLY A 122 19.65 9.05 -15.50
CA GLY A 122 18.22 8.72 -15.56
C GLY A 122 17.97 7.23 -15.81
N ILE A 123 18.76 6.60 -16.66
CA ILE A 123 18.69 5.14 -16.88
C ILE A 123 19.06 4.37 -15.61
N LEU A 124 20.14 4.77 -14.93
CA LEU A 124 20.57 4.13 -13.70
C LEU A 124 19.47 4.22 -12.62
N VAL A 125 18.88 5.38 -12.45
CA VAL A 125 17.77 5.60 -11.50
C VAL A 125 16.55 4.75 -11.88
N LEU A 126 16.22 4.66 -13.16
CA LEU A 126 15.11 3.86 -13.66
C LEU A 126 15.33 2.37 -13.41
N LEU A 127 16.52 1.86 -13.65
CA LEU A 127 16.89 0.46 -13.37
C LEU A 127 16.82 0.17 -11.87
N TYR A 128 17.32 1.09 -11.04
CA TYR A 128 17.25 0.98 -9.58
C TYR A 128 15.80 0.94 -9.09
N LEU A 129 14.94 1.83 -9.58
CA LEU A 129 13.52 1.84 -9.24
C LEU A 129 12.80 0.57 -9.72
N ALA A 130 13.11 0.08 -10.93
CA ALA A 130 12.55 -1.15 -11.46
C ALA A 130 12.94 -2.36 -10.59
N PHE A 131 14.19 -2.43 -10.15
CA PHE A 131 14.66 -3.48 -9.24
C PHE A 131 13.93 -3.45 -7.90
N ILE A 132 13.83 -2.27 -7.26
CA ILE A 132 13.12 -2.12 -5.97
C ILE A 132 11.65 -2.47 -6.12
N CYS A 133 10.98 -2.01 -7.17
CA CYS A 133 9.58 -2.33 -7.44
C CYS A 133 9.38 -3.84 -7.63
N GLY A 134 10.22 -4.48 -8.45
CA GLY A 134 10.13 -5.92 -8.71
C GLY A 134 10.38 -6.75 -7.44
N ALA A 135 11.45 -6.45 -6.71
CA ALA A 135 11.78 -7.13 -5.47
C ALA A 135 10.70 -6.92 -4.40
N GLY A 136 10.23 -5.69 -4.22
CA GLY A 136 9.18 -5.36 -3.25
C GLY A 136 7.85 -6.06 -3.57
N TYR A 137 7.46 -6.09 -4.85
CA TYR A 137 6.24 -6.76 -5.27
C TYR A 137 6.32 -8.28 -5.06
N LEU A 138 7.46 -8.89 -5.36
CA LEU A 138 7.70 -10.32 -5.13
C LEU A 138 7.67 -10.68 -3.63
N LEU A 139 8.36 -9.89 -2.78
CA LEU A 139 8.35 -10.10 -1.34
C LEU A 139 6.93 -9.96 -0.75
N TRP A 140 6.17 -8.97 -1.23
CA TRP A 140 4.77 -8.78 -0.83
C TRP A 140 3.90 -9.97 -1.24
N ALA A 141 4.08 -10.50 -2.47
CA ALA A 141 3.36 -11.67 -2.96
C ALA A 141 3.68 -12.93 -2.13
N LEU A 142 4.95 -13.13 -1.77
CA LEU A 142 5.37 -14.25 -0.91
C LEU A 142 4.80 -14.14 0.50
N LEU A 143 4.77 -12.94 1.08
CA LEU A 143 4.12 -12.69 2.36
C LEU A 143 2.63 -12.99 2.31
N MET A 144 1.93 -12.53 1.28
CA MET A 144 0.51 -12.79 1.07
C MET A 144 0.20 -14.27 0.85
N LYS A 145 1.07 -15.01 0.17
CA LYS A 145 0.91 -16.45 -0.08
C LYS A 145 0.79 -17.24 1.22
N ASN A 146 1.62 -16.91 2.21
CA ASN A 146 1.79 -17.70 3.43
C ASN A 146 1.03 -17.13 4.65
N ASN A 147 0.43 -15.95 4.53
CA ASN A 147 -0.23 -15.27 5.65
C ASN A 147 -1.66 -14.83 5.31
N PRO A 148 -2.52 -14.64 6.31
CA PRO A 148 -3.82 -14.03 6.12
C PRO A 148 -3.69 -12.61 5.53
N VAL A 149 -4.55 -12.29 4.57
CA VAL A 149 -4.50 -11.00 3.86
C VAL A 149 -4.67 -9.82 4.83
N SER A 150 -5.56 -9.95 5.81
CA SER A 150 -5.78 -8.91 6.82
C SER A 150 -4.53 -8.59 7.65
N ARG A 151 -3.71 -9.59 7.95
CA ARG A 151 -2.46 -9.40 8.70
C ARG A 151 -1.39 -8.67 7.88
N ILE A 152 -1.37 -8.88 6.58
CA ILE A 152 -0.40 -8.21 5.71
C ILE A 152 -0.89 -6.81 5.35
N ALA A 153 -2.18 -6.64 5.05
CA ALA A 153 -2.76 -5.36 4.67
C ALA A 153 -2.54 -4.27 5.72
N ILE A 154 -2.58 -4.62 7.02
CA ILE A 154 -2.40 -3.66 8.10
C ILE A 154 -1.01 -3.00 8.09
N PHE A 155 0.03 -3.68 7.57
CA PHE A 155 1.36 -3.09 7.44
C PHE A 155 1.38 -1.92 6.44
N GLY A 156 0.39 -1.80 5.56
CA GLY A 156 0.23 -0.65 4.69
C GLY A 156 0.10 0.69 5.44
N PHE A 157 -0.32 0.69 6.71
CA PHE A 157 -0.32 1.89 7.54
C PHE A 157 1.10 2.39 7.91
N VAL A 158 2.12 1.58 7.74
CA VAL A 158 3.53 2.00 7.94
C VAL A 158 3.96 2.96 6.85
N ASN A 159 3.47 2.79 5.62
CA ASN A 159 3.88 3.61 4.47
C ASN A 159 3.69 5.12 4.69
N PRO A 160 2.49 5.62 5.08
CA PRO A 160 2.32 7.06 5.32
C PRO A 160 3.16 7.57 6.49
N VAL A 161 3.41 6.76 7.52
CA VAL A 161 4.29 7.15 8.63
C VAL A 161 5.73 7.33 8.16
N VAL A 162 6.23 6.37 7.38
CA VAL A 162 7.59 6.45 6.79
C VAL A 162 7.67 7.63 5.82
N ASN A 163 6.65 7.87 5.00
CA ASN A 163 6.62 9.03 4.10
C ASN A 163 6.70 10.36 4.86
N VAL A 164 5.98 10.50 5.96
CA VAL A 164 6.02 11.71 6.80
C VAL A 164 7.41 11.89 7.41
N LEU A 165 8.01 10.81 7.95
CA LEU A 165 9.36 10.86 8.53
C LEU A 165 10.41 11.23 7.48
N LEU A 166 10.36 10.60 6.30
CA LEU A 166 11.27 10.91 5.20
C LEU A 166 11.11 12.36 4.71
N SER A 167 9.87 12.83 4.59
CA SER A 167 9.59 14.22 4.22
C SER A 167 10.17 15.21 5.22
N ALA A 168 10.06 14.92 6.52
CA ALA A 168 10.63 15.76 7.57
C ALA A 168 12.16 15.80 7.49
N VAL A 169 12.82 14.65 7.25
CA VAL A 169 14.28 14.58 7.10
C VAL A 169 14.77 15.32 5.85
N LEU A 170 14.09 15.10 4.71
CA LEU A 170 14.51 15.67 3.42
C LEU A 170 14.25 17.17 3.33
N ASN A 171 13.16 17.64 3.94
CA ASN A 171 12.76 19.05 3.91
C ASN A 171 13.31 19.86 5.09
N GLY A 172 14.09 19.24 6.00
CA GLY A 172 14.65 19.92 7.18
C GLY A 172 13.59 20.34 8.20
N GLU A 173 12.41 19.71 8.18
CA GLU A 173 11.36 19.98 9.16
C GLU A 173 11.70 19.35 10.51
N PRO A 174 11.27 19.93 11.65
CA PRO A 174 11.57 19.38 12.97
C PRO A 174 10.93 17.99 13.12
N LEU A 175 11.79 16.96 13.18
CA LEU A 175 11.39 15.55 13.36
C LEU A 175 10.57 15.30 14.63
N PHE A 176 10.78 16.11 15.67
CA PHE A 176 10.13 16.00 16.97
C PHE A 176 8.78 16.74 17.03
N ARG A 177 7.91 16.56 16.03
CA ARG A 177 6.51 16.94 16.22
C ARG A 177 5.80 15.81 16.96
N TRP A 178 5.10 16.13 18.04
CA TRP A 178 4.32 15.17 18.84
C TRP A 178 3.34 14.34 17.99
N GLN A 179 2.88 14.91 16.87
CA GLN A 179 2.00 14.27 15.90
C GLN A 179 2.64 13.03 15.26
N TYR A 180 3.94 13.07 14.94
CA TYR A 180 4.65 11.95 14.32
C TYR A 180 4.85 10.80 15.33
N LEU A 181 5.18 11.13 16.58
CA LEU A 181 5.28 10.14 17.65
C LEU A 181 3.92 9.50 17.95
N ALA A 182 2.86 10.32 18.06
CA ALA A 182 1.51 9.82 18.25
C ALA A 182 1.08 8.91 17.09
N ALA A 183 1.31 9.33 15.83
CA ALA A 183 1.01 8.54 14.65
C ALA A 183 1.70 7.17 14.70
N LEU A 184 2.99 7.15 15.03
CA LEU A 184 3.78 5.91 15.13
C LEU A 184 3.19 4.97 16.19
N VAL A 185 2.86 5.49 17.38
CA VAL A 185 2.27 4.69 18.46
C VAL A 185 0.92 4.10 18.03
N PHE A 186 0.03 4.90 17.46
CA PHE A 186 -1.29 4.44 17.00
C PHE A 186 -1.17 3.37 15.92
N VAL A 187 -0.26 3.55 14.97
CA VAL A 187 -0.02 2.56 13.90
C VAL A 187 0.56 1.27 14.48
N CYS A 188 1.55 1.35 15.37
CA CYS A 188 2.14 0.17 16.00
C CYS A 188 1.12 -0.62 16.83
N VAL A 189 0.29 0.07 17.62
CA VAL A 189 -0.79 -0.55 18.40
C VAL A 189 -1.83 -1.18 17.47
N GLY A 190 -2.20 -0.50 16.39
CA GLY A 190 -3.10 -1.02 15.37
C GLY A 190 -2.58 -2.31 14.73
N ILE A 191 -1.32 -2.35 14.32
CA ILE A 191 -0.65 -3.53 13.77
C ILE A 191 -0.65 -4.67 14.79
N TRP A 192 -0.30 -4.38 16.04
CA TRP A 192 -0.26 -5.37 17.11
C TRP A 192 -1.63 -5.99 17.36
N LEU A 193 -2.69 -5.18 17.45
CA LEU A 193 -4.06 -5.66 17.66
C LEU A 193 -4.53 -6.59 16.54
N VAL A 194 -4.29 -6.24 15.28
CA VAL A 194 -4.67 -7.08 14.14
C VAL A 194 -3.90 -8.40 14.14
N ASN A 195 -2.60 -8.35 14.45
CA ASN A 195 -1.78 -9.56 14.47
C ASN A 195 -2.08 -10.50 15.66
N LYS A 196 -2.54 -9.96 16.78
CA LYS A 196 -2.95 -10.74 17.95
C LYS A 196 -4.31 -11.42 17.75
N ALA A 197 -5.15 -10.90 16.84
CA ALA A 197 -6.45 -11.51 16.55
C ALA A 197 -6.26 -12.94 16.02
N PRO A 198 -6.97 -13.94 16.58
CA PRO A 198 -6.83 -15.33 16.18
C PRO A 198 -7.22 -15.49 14.70
N ALA A 199 -6.27 -15.91 13.87
CA ALA A 199 -6.56 -16.41 12.55
C ALA A 199 -6.89 -17.90 12.69
N LYS A 200 -8.11 -18.30 12.32
CA LYS A 200 -8.44 -19.72 12.22
C LYS A 200 -7.58 -20.32 11.10
N LYS A 201 -6.83 -21.38 11.38
CA LYS A 201 -6.06 -22.10 10.36
C LYS A 201 -7.01 -22.48 9.22
N GLU A 202 -6.62 -22.17 7.98
CA GLU A 202 -7.25 -22.77 6.81
C GLU A 202 -7.04 -24.30 6.97
N ASP A 203 -8.11 -25.06 7.22
CA ASP A 203 -8.08 -26.50 7.05
C ASP A 203 -7.74 -26.76 5.58
N LYS A 204 -6.67 -27.56 5.40
CA LYS A 204 -6.12 -27.91 4.09
C LYS A 204 -7.10 -28.68 3.23
#